data_5fbcfa72d9b8446bbd5ea47aa4a1a11e
#
_entry.id   5fbcfa72d9b8446bbd5ea47aa4a1a11e
#
_cell.length_a   1.000
_cell.length_b   1.000
_cell.length_c   1.000
_cell.angle_alpha   90.00
_cell.angle_beta   90.00
_cell.angle_gamma   90.00
#
_symmetry.space_group_name_H-M   'P 1'
#
loop_
_entity.id
_entity.type
_entity.pdbx_description
1 polymer ?
#
loop_
_entity_poly.entity_id
_entity_poly.type
_entity_poly.pdbx_seq_one_letter_code
_entity_poly.pdbx_strand_id
1 'polypeptide(L)'
;MKLKKHGALLVNFVIAFANGDMSREEFDMDYSGYVIEHFPEFEREHPRLSRRFADTIDRTYSTCSWMTDDAFQYAIGDAVDTFLGEAPESDIY
;
A
#
# COMPACT_ATOMS: atom_id res chain seq x y z
N MET A 1 -13.83 -0.08 -4.67
CA MET A 1 -13.44 0.31 -3.30
C MET A 1 -13.40 1.83 -3.20
N LYS A 2 -13.97 2.35 -2.16
CA LYS A 2 -14.07 3.80 -1.97
C LYS A 2 -13.30 4.20 -0.72
N LEU A 3 -12.15 4.86 -0.92
CA LEU A 3 -11.29 5.26 0.18
C LEU A 3 -11.44 6.76 0.44
N LYS A 4 -11.35 7.14 1.72
CA LYS A 4 -11.24 8.53 2.09
C LYS A 4 -9.85 9.04 1.75
N LYS A 5 -9.62 10.34 1.94
CA LYS A 5 -8.45 11.06 1.44
C LYS A 5 -7.11 10.40 1.76
N HIS A 6 -6.85 10.12 3.03
CA HIS A 6 -5.53 9.63 3.43
C HIS A 6 -5.26 8.19 2.98
N GLY A 7 -6.28 7.35 3.10
CA GLY A 7 -6.18 5.99 2.57
C GLY A 7 -5.98 5.98 1.07
N ALA A 8 -6.72 6.83 0.35
CA ALA A 8 -6.59 6.92 -1.10
C ALA A 8 -5.21 7.40 -1.53
N LEU A 9 -4.65 8.41 -0.85
CA LEU A 9 -3.31 8.90 -1.16
C LEU A 9 -2.26 7.80 -0.97
N LEU A 10 -2.33 7.08 0.14
CA LEU A 10 -1.35 6.04 0.45
C LEU A 10 -1.48 4.85 -0.50
N VAL A 11 -2.69 4.36 -0.71
CA VAL A 11 -2.92 3.18 -1.56
C VAL A 11 -2.60 3.51 -3.02
N ASN A 12 -3.01 4.67 -3.50
CA ASN A 12 -2.72 5.07 -4.88
C ASN A 12 -1.22 5.25 -5.14
N PHE A 13 -0.48 5.72 -4.15
CA PHE A 13 0.99 5.80 -4.25
C PHE A 13 1.59 4.41 -4.49
N VAL A 14 1.14 3.41 -3.73
CA VAL A 14 1.64 2.04 -3.88
C VAL A 14 1.21 1.44 -5.22
N ILE A 15 -0.03 1.69 -5.64
CA ILE A 15 -0.53 1.22 -6.93
C ILE A 15 0.29 1.80 -8.09
N ALA A 16 0.67 3.07 -8.00
CA ALA A 16 1.50 3.70 -9.03
C ALA A 16 2.83 2.97 -9.19
N PHE A 17 3.47 2.59 -8.09
CA PHE A 17 4.69 1.79 -8.16
C PHE A 17 4.42 0.41 -8.77
N ALA A 18 3.36 -0.26 -8.34
CA ALA A 18 3.01 -1.59 -8.85
C ALA A 18 2.74 -1.56 -10.35
N ASN A 19 2.20 -0.46 -10.86
CA ASN A 19 1.91 -0.28 -12.27
C ASN A 19 3.12 0.18 -13.10
N GLY A 20 4.26 0.44 -12.45
CA GLY A 20 5.46 0.86 -13.15
C GLY A 20 5.55 2.36 -13.39
N ASP A 21 4.71 3.15 -12.73
CA ASP A 21 4.67 4.61 -12.93
C ASP A 21 5.77 5.35 -12.18
N MET A 22 6.50 4.64 -11.31
CA MET A 22 7.65 5.21 -10.63
C MET A 22 8.72 4.13 -10.45
N SER A 23 9.98 4.54 -10.29
CA SER A 23 11.07 3.62 -10.05
C SER A 23 11.06 3.11 -8.61
N ARG A 24 11.76 2.00 -8.37
CA ARG A 24 11.94 1.51 -7.00
C ARG A 24 12.62 2.53 -6.11
N GLU A 25 13.61 3.24 -6.66
CA GLU A 25 14.34 4.27 -5.91
C GLU A 25 13.38 5.36 -5.44
N GLU A 26 12.52 5.85 -6.33
CA GLU A 26 11.52 6.85 -5.96
C GLU A 26 10.55 6.31 -4.91
N PHE A 27 10.10 5.10 -5.09
CA PHE A 27 9.17 4.45 -4.17
C PHE A 27 9.80 4.31 -2.78
N ASP A 28 11.03 3.79 -2.71
CA ASP A 28 11.73 3.62 -1.43
C ASP A 28 11.97 4.96 -0.73
N MET A 29 12.28 5.99 -1.50
CA MET A 29 12.57 7.32 -0.95
C MET A 29 11.34 7.92 -0.27
N ASP A 30 10.18 7.74 -0.87
CA ASP A 30 8.96 8.41 -0.43
C ASP A 30 8.04 7.55 0.45
N TYR A 31 8.21 6.23 0.43
CA TYR A 31 7.27 5.32 1.09
C TYR A 31 7.11 5.61 2.59
N SER A 32 8.22 5.72 3.30
CA SER A 32 8.18 5.97 4.75
C SER A 32 7.49 7.29 5.08
N GLY A 33 7.76 8.32 4.28
CA GLY A 33 7.11 9.62 4.46
C GLY A 33 5.60 9.55 4.28
N TYR A 34 5.16 8.84 3.25
CA TYR A 34 3.73 8.64 3.00
C TYR A 34 3.06 7.89 4.15
N VAL A 35 3.71 6.83 4.64
CA VAL A 35 3.16 6.05 5.75
C VAL A 35 3.07 6.91 7.01
N ILE A 36 4.14 7.61 7.35
CA ILE A 36 4.16 8.46 8.55
C ILE A 36 3.09 9.55 8.46
N GLU A 37 2.92 10.15 7.29
CA GLU A 37 1.99 11.26 7.12
C GLU A 37 0.54 10.80 7.05
N HIS A 38 0.26 9.70 6.37
CA HIS A 38 -1.11 9.33 6.03
C HIS A 38 -1.67 8.13 6.78
N PHE A 39 -0.83 7.24 7.29
CA PHE A 39 -1.31 6.01 7.92
C PHE A 39 -2.15 6.28 9.18
N PRO A 40 -1.77 7.20 10.08
CA PRO A 40 -2.59 7.47 11.27
C PRO A 40 -4.01 7.93 10.93
N GLU A 41 -4.15 8.76 9.90
CA GLU A 41 -5.47 9.21 9.45
C GLU A 41 -6.21 8.11 8.71
N PHE A 42 -5.50 7.30 7.93
CA PHE A 42 -6.08 6.12 7.28
C PHE A 42 -6.67 5.17 8.33
N GLU A 43 -5.95 4.97 9.43
CA GLU A 43 -6.43 4.15 10.54
C GLU A 43 -7.74 4.68 11.11
N ARG A 44 -7.88 5.99 11.24
CA ARG A 44 -9.11 6.62 11.71
C ARG A 44 -10.24 6.50 10.70
N GLU A 45 -9.92 6.67 9.42
CA GLU A 45 -10.89 6.60 8.34
C GLU A 45 -11.42 5.18 8.14
N HIS A 46 -10.53 4.20 8.17
CA HIS A 46 -10.84 2.81 7.85
C HIS A 46 -10.00 1.86 8.72
N PRO A 47 -10.42 1.59 9.96
CA PRO A 47 -9.61 0.75 10.88
C PRO A 47 -9.27 -0.63 10.33
N ARG A 48 -10.22 -1.28 9.66
CA ARG A 48 -9.97 -2.62 9.13
C ARG A 48 -9.12 -2.61 7.87
N LEU A 49 -9.39 -1.66 6.98
CA LEU A 49 -8.61 -1.53 5.74
C LEU A 49 -7.17 -1.16 6.02
N SER A 50 -6.95 -0.28 7.01
CA SER A 50 -5.58 0.09 7.37
C SER A 50 -4.82 -1.11 7.93
N ARG A 51 -5.49 -1.96 8.71
CA ARG A 51 -4.88 -3.18 9.21
C ARG A 51 -4.53 -4.12 8.06
N ARG A 52 -5.42 -4.27 7.08
CA ARG A 52 -5.12 -5.07 5.90
C ARG A 52 -3.94 -4.53 5.12
N PHE A 53 -3.88 -3.21 4.98
CA PHE A 53 -2.74 -2.58 4.34
C PHE A 53 -1.45 -2.96 5.06
N ALA A 54 -1.44 -2.88 6.38
CA ALA A 54 -0.27 -3.24 7.18
C ALA A 54 0.09 -4.72 7.02
N ASP A 55 -0.91 -5.59 6.99
CA ASP A 55 -0.68 -7.04 6.92
C ASP A 55 -0.31 -7.53 5.52
N THR A 56 -0.61 -6.78 4.49
CA THR A 56 -0.32 -7.15 3.09
C THR A 56 0.80 -6.30 2.50
N ILE A 57 0.51 -5.04 2.23
CA ILE A 57 1.43 -4.15 1.51
C ILE A 57 2.64 -3.78 2.37
N ASP A 58 2.41 -3.29 3.58
CA ASP A 58 3.52 -2.85 4.43
C ASP A 58 4.40 -4.03 4.85
N ARG A 59 3.79 -5.16 5.13
CA ARG A 59 4.54 -6.38 5.45
C ARG A 59 5.42 -6.81 4.28
N THR A 60 4.89 -6.78 3.06
CA THR A 60 5.65 -7.12 1.87
C THR A 60 6.79 -6.13 1.67
N TYR A 61 6.54 -4.85 1.84
CA TYR A 61 7.58 -3.83 1.76
C TYR A 61 8.74 -4.14 2.72
N SER A 62 8.41 -4.48 3.97
CA SER A 62 9.42 -4.74 4.99
C SER A 62 10.17 -6.04 4.79
N THR A 63 9.51 -7.10 4.30
CA THR A 63 10.10 -8.43 4.22
C THR A 63 10.73 -8.76 2.88
N CYS A 64 10.37 -8.03 1.84
CA CYS A 64 10.83 -8.32 0.48
C CYS A 64 11.82 -7.28 -0.07
N SER A 65 12.32 -6.39 0.78
CA SER A 65 13.25 -5.33 0.36
C SER A 65 14.56 -5.84 -0.22
N TRP A 66 14.91 -7.09 0.09
CA TRP A 66 16.14 -7.72 -0.43
C TRP A 66 16.02 -8.17 -1.88
N MET A 67 14.83 -8.20 -2.44
CA MET A 67 14.59 -8.66 -3.80
C MET A 67 15.13 -7.68 -4.84
N THR A 68 15.35 -8.20 -6.08
CA THR A 68 15.66 -7.35 -7.22
C THR A 68 14.49 -6.40 -7.48
N ASP A 69 14.74 -5.33 -8.24
CA ASP A 69 13.72 -4.31 -8.50
C ASP A 69 12.47 -4.89 -9.14
N ASP A 70 12.64 -5.75 -10.13
CA ASP A 70 11.50 -6.37 -10.83
C ASP A 70 10.73 -7.33 -9.92
N ALA A 71 11.45 -8.14 -9.16
CA ALA A 71 10.82 -9.08 -8.23
C ALA A 71 10.09 -8.34 -7.12
N PHE A 72 10.67 -7.25 -6.61
CA PHE A 72 10.05 -6.45 -5.57
C PHE A 72 8.78 -5.77 -6.09
N GLN A 73 8.82 -5.20 -7.28
CA GLN A 73 7.66 -4.59 -7.90
C GLN A 73 6.53 -5.61 -8.06
N TYR A 74 6.87 -6.82 -8.50
CA TYR A 74 5.89 -7.89 -8.63
C TYR A 74 5.29 -8.28 -7.26
N ALA A 75 6.14 -8.39 -6.24
CA ALA A 75 5.67 -8.74 -4.89
C ALA A 75 4.73 -7.68 -4.33
N ILE A 76 5.04 -6.39 -4.55
CA ILE A 76 4.16 -5.30 -4.13
C ILE A 76 2.84 -5.34 -4.91
N GLY A 77 2.90 -5.61 -6.21
CA GLY A 77 1.69 -5.74 -7.03
C GLY A 77 0.79 -6.87 -6.54
N ASP A 78 1.38 -8.00 -6.18
CA ASP A 78 0.66 -9.13 -5.63
C ASP A 78 0.03 -8.77 -4.28
N ALA A 79 0.75 -8.03 -3.45
CA ALA A 79 0.22 -7.57 -2.17
C ALA A 79 -0.94 -6.59 -2.35
N VAL A 80 -0.87 -5.73 -3.36
CA VAL A 80 -1.98 -4.82 -3.69
C VAL A 80 -3.21 -5.63 -4.11
N ASP A 81 -3.02 -6.64 -4.96
CA ASP A 81 -4.13 -7.49 -5.39
C ASP A 81 -4.77 -8.20 -4.20
N THR A 82 -3.96 -8.71 -3.29
CA THR A 82 -4.45 -9.36 -2.07
C THR A 82 -5.23 -8.37 -1.21
N PHE A 83 -4.68 -7.17 -1.03
CA PHE A 83 -5.34 -6.12 -0.27
C PHE A 83 -6.71 -5.78 -0.86
N LEU A 84 -6.77 -5.54 -2.17
CA LEU A 84 -8.00 -5.18 -2.84
C LEU A 84 -9.01 -6.34 -2.88
N GLY A 85 -8.53 -7.55 -3.09
CA GLY A 85 -9.38 -8.72 -3.21
C GLY A 85 -9.97 -9.20 -1.90
N GLU A 86 -9.28 -8.97 -0.79
CA GLU A 86 -9.72 -9.42 0.53
C GLU A 86 -10.54 -8.37 1.29
N ALA A 87 -10.53 -7.13 0.85
CA ALA A 87 -11.24 -6.06 1.55
C ALA A 87 -12.76 -6.29 1.47
N PRO A 88 -13.44 -6.56 2.60
CA PRO A 88 -14.90 -6.72 2.57
C PRO A 88 -15.57 -5.39 2.21
N GLU A 89 -16.71 -5.47 1.53
CA GLU A 89 -17.45 -4.26 1.18
C GLU A 89 -17.81 -3.41 2.41
N SER A 90 -18.09 -4.07 3.53
CA SER A 90 -18.43 -3.36 4.78
C SER A 90 -17.30 -2.47 5.29
N ASP A 91 -16.06 -2.66 4.82
CA ASP A 91 -14.92 -1.86 5.22
C ASP A 91 -14.78 -0.57 4.42
N ILE A 92 -15.56 -0.40 3.35
CA ILE A 92 -15.46 0.76 2.48
C ILE A 92 -16.63 1.75 2.63
N TYR A 93 -17.43 1.57 3.66
CA TYR A 93 -18.54 2.48 3.96
C TYR A 93 -18.35 3.16 5.30
#